data_2580e7d13de79e0366f5cec3defa2517
#
_entry.id   2580e7d13de79e0366f5cec3defa2517
#
_cell.length_a   1.000
_cell.length_b   1.000
_cell.length_c   1.000
_cell.angle_alpha   90.00
_cell.angle_beta   90.00
_cell.angle_gamma   90.00
#
_symmetry.space_group_name_H-M   'P 1'
#
loop_
_entity.id
_entity.type
_entity.pdbx_description
1 polymer ?
#
loop_
_entity_poly.entity_id
_entity_poly.type
_entity_poly.pdbx_seq_one_letter_code
_entity_poly.pdbx_strand_id
1 'polypeptide(L)'
;IPTILAYTTSTQATEGGPHVGTAALGEDPRPWLYQYPGILRQLPVLAEQSAGVGLITTAPEVDGVVRRIPLVVNVEDKLYPSFALEMLRVATGNPSYQISTKETGVEWVRLPEYPLITTDPRARVWTTWNTKFYRQSAAEYLREPLQGATFLIFGVTAEGVANPIPTPNGSRYAHEVQANVLHGLLSG
;
A
#
# COMPACT_ATOMS: atom_id res chain seq x y z
N ILE A 1 7.66 -3.13 18.53
CA ILE A 1 7.35 -3.53 17.14
C ILE A 1 6.82 -2.31 16.43
N PRO A 2 7.42 -1.88 15.29
CA PRO A 2 6.89 -0.75 14.54
C PRO A 2 5.49 -1.10 13.99
N THR A 3 4.56 -0.17 14.16
CA THR A 3 3.18 -0.31 13.71
C THR A 3 2.92 0.64 12.55
N ILE A 4 2.28 0.14 11.50
CA ILE A 4 1.89 0.93 10.31
C ILE A 4 0.38 0.93 10.22
N LEU A 5 -0.19 2.10 9.99
CA LEU A 5 -1.63 2.26 9.86
C LEU A 5 -2.05 2.38 8.40
N ALA A 6 -3.19 1.79 8.09
CA ALA A 6 -3.77 1.86 6.75
C ALA A 6 -4.68 3.09 6.62
N TYR A 7 -4.53 3.84 5.53
CA TYR A 7 -5.46 4.86 5.07
C TYR A 7 -6.19 4.37 3.82
N THR A 8 -7.34 4.94 3.54
CA THR A 8 -8.01 4.75 2.25
C THR A 8 -8.28 6.10 1.59
N THR A 9 -8.31 6.13 0.27
CA THR A 9 -8.64 7.34 -0.48
C THR A 9 -10.12 7.69 -0.32
N SER A 10 -10.41 8.99 -0.35
CA SER A 10 -11.76 9.56 -0.32
C SER A 10 -12.10 10.20 -1.65
N THR A 11 -13.37 10.18 -2.01
CA THR A 11 -13.93 10.95 -3.14
C THR A 11 -14.30 12.38 -2.73
N GLN A 12 -14.24 12.70 -1.45
CA GLN A 12 -14.47 14.04 -0.92
C GLN A 12 -13.13 14.63 -0.47
N ALA A 13 -12.98 15.94 -0.60
CA ALA A 13 -11.83 16.64 -0.06
C ALA A 13 -11.82 16.50 1.47
N THR A 14 -10.70 16.07 1.99
CA THR A 14 -10.45 15.96 3.43
C THR A 14 -9.03 16.44 3.69
N GLU A 15 -8.74 16.98 4.85
CA GLU A 15 -7.38 17.37 5.17
C GLU A 15 -6.41 16.20 5.00
N GLY A 16 -5.29 16.46 4.32
CA GLY A 16 -4.19 15.51 4.16
C GLY A 16 -3.64 15.06 5.52
N GLY A 17 -3.16 13.84 5.60
CA GLY A 17 -2.50 13.29 6.79
C GLY A 17 -0.98 13.41 6.74
N PRO A 18 -0.29 12.89 7.77
CA PRO A 18 1.14 12.68 7.70
C PRO A 18 1.48 11.90 6.43
N HIS A 19 2.54 12.29 5.76
CA HIS A 19 3.05 11.62 4.56
C HIS A 19 4.57 11.48 4.67
N VAL A 20 5.09 10.50 3.99
CA VAL A 20 6.53 10.21 3.97
C VAL A 20 7.21 11.06 2.90
N GLY A 21 8.42 11.51 3.16
CA GLY A 21 9.23 12.20 2.18
C GLY A 21 9.45 11.34 0.93
N THR A 22 9.27 11.97 -0.23
CA THR A 22 9.47 11.34 -1.54
C THR A 22 10.53 12.11 -2.31
N ALA A 23 11.53 11.41 -2.84
CA ALA A 23 12.47 11.99 -3.79
C ALA A 23 12.01 11.66 -5.21
N ALA A 24 11.46 12.67 -5.90
CA ALA A 24 11.13 12.57 -7.32
C ALA A 24 12.36 12.82 -8.17
N LEU A 25 12.61 11.95 -9.14
CA LEU A 25 13.70 11.99 -10.10
C LEU A 25 13.12 12.10 -11.52
N GLY A 26 13.65 13.02 -12.32
CA GLY A 26 13.16 13.29 -13.67
C GLY A 26 11.93 14.20 -13.67
N GLU A 27 10.92 13.85 -14.43
CA GLU A 27 9.67 14.62 -14.58
C GLU A 27 8.79 14.56 -13.33
N ASP A 28 7.81 15.47 -13.21
CA ASP A 28 6.82 15.41 -12.14
C ASP A 28 5.95 14.14 -12.26
N PRO A 29 5.94 13.27 -11.25
CA PRO A 29 5.15 12.04 -11.29
C PRO A 29 3.64 12.28 -11.18
N ARG A 30 3.21 13.38 -10.56
CA ARG A 30 1.81 13.63 -10.21
C ARG A 30 0.82 13.50 -11.37
N PRO A 31 1.08 14.01 -12.59
CA PRO A 31 0.14 13.85 -13.71
C PRO A 31 -0.13 12.41 -14.12
N TRP A 32 0.78 11.49 -13.81
CA TRP A 32 0.69 10.08 -14.18
C TRP A 32 -0.01 9.22 -13.13
N LEU A 33 0.00 9.68 -11.87
CA LEU A 33 -0.54 8.92 -10.76
C LEU A 33 -2.06 9.03 -10.67
N TYR A 34 -2.67 8.09 -9.97
CA TYR A 34 -4.08 8.22 -9.59
C TYR A 34 -4.27 9.41 -8.66
N GLN A 35 -5.27 10.25 -8.97
CA GLN A 35 -5.58 11.47 -8.26
C GLN A 35 -6.77 11.25 -7.33
N TYR A 36 -6.64 11.66 -6.10
CA TYR A 36 -7.74 11.61 -5.13
C TYR A 36 -7.87 12.96 -4.40
N PRO A 37 -9.10 13.42 -4.14
CA PRO A 37 -9.33 14.70 -3.47
C PRO A 37 -9.11 14.64 -1.96
N GLY A 38 -8.92 13.45 -1.38
CA GLY A 38 -8.69 13.32 0.05
C GLY A 38 -8.43 11.88 0.50
N ILE A 39 -8.22 11.72 1.80
CA ILE A 39 -8.02 10.43 2.46
C ILE A 39 -8.90 10.31 3.70
N LEU A 40 -9.35 9.08 3.97
CA LEU A 40 -9.95 8.72 5.26
C LEU A 40 -8.83 8.22 6.17
N ARG A 41 -8.65 8.91 7.29
CA ARG A 41 -7.58 8.68 8.26
C ARG A 41 -8.11 7.99 9.51
N GLN A 42 -7.22 7.35 10.25
CA GLN A 42 -7.45 6.96 11.64
C GLN A 42 -7.50 8.19 12.54
N LEU A 43 -7.85 7.95 13.80
CA LEU A 43 -7.81 8.97 14.84
C LEU A 43 -6.37 9.53 14.98
N PRO A 44 -6.20 10.85 15.12
CA PRO A 44 -4.86 11.48 15.23
C PRO A 44 -3.98 10.82 16.27
N VAL A 45 -4.50 10.50 17.45
CA VAL A 45 -3.77 9.85 18.53
C VAL A 45 -3.15 8.50 18.14
N LEU A 46 -3.75 7.78 17.21
CA LEU A 46 -3.20 6.52 16.70
C LEU A 46 -2.12 6.80 15.64
N ALA A 47 -2.36 7.78 14.76
CA ALA A 47 -1.42 8.15 13.72
C ALA A 47 -0.09 8.66 14.29
N GLU A 48 -0.12 9.46 15.35
CA GLU A 48 1.06 10.00 16.04
C GLU A 48 1.95 8.90 16.65
N GLN A 49 1.38 7.78 17.02
CA GLN A 49 2.10 6.63 17.60
C GLN A 49 2.55 5.60 16.55
N SER A 50 2.17 5.79 15.29
CA SER A 50 2.54 4.86 14.22
C SER A 50 3.94 5.16 13.66
N ALA A 51 4.63 4.11 13.24
CA ALA A 51 5.91 4.23 12.53
C ALA A 51 5.74 4.67 11.06
N GLY A 52 4.52 4.60 10.54
CA GLY A 52 4.19 4.99 9.19
C GLY A 52 2.71 4.81 8.85
N VAL A 53 2.34 5.36 7.72
CA VAL A 53 0.97 5.26 7.16
C VAL A 53 1.04 4.93 5.68
N GLY A 54 0.20 4.01 5.23
CA GLY A 54 0.14 3.61 3.82
C GLY A 54 -1.28 3.42 3.34
N LEU A 55 -1.49 3.60 2.04
CA LEU A 55 -2.80 3.49 1.43
C LEU A 55 -3.13 2.05 1.03
N ILE A 56 -4.35 1.59 1.35
CA ILE A 56 -4.88 0.30 0.91
C ILE A 56 -5.71 0.41 -0.38
N THR A 57 -5.63 1.56 -1.04
CA THR A 57 -6.39 1.86 -2.26
C THR A 57 -6.03 0.89 -3.37
N THR A 58 -7.05 0.41 -4.06
CA THR A 58 -6.93 -0.41 -5.27
C THR A 58 -7.46 0.36 -6.48
N ALA A 59 -6.95 0.03 -7.66
CA ALA A 59 -7.39 0.59 -8.92
C ALA A 59 -7.88 -0.54 -9.82
N PRO A 60 -9.18 -0.90 -9.77
CA PRO A 60 -9.75 -1.93 -10.63
C PRO A 60 -9.55 -1.59 -12.11
N GLU A 61 -9.38 -2.61 -12.93
CA GLU A 61 -9.36 -2.46 -14.38
C GLU A 61 -10.78 -2.32 -14.94
N VAL A 62 -10.93 -2.12 -16.23
CA VAL A 62 -12.24 -1.86 -16.88
C VAL A 62 -13.27 -2.97 -16.60
N ASP A 63 -12.81 -4.19 -16.41
CA ASP A 63 -13.65 -5.34 -16.06
C ASP A 63 -13.95 -5.47 -14.56
N GLY A 64 -13.53 -4.49 -13.74
CA GLY A 64 -13.72 -4.49 -12.29
C GLY A 64 -12.73 -5.37 -11.52
N VAL A 65 -11.81 -6.07 -12.20
CA VAL A 65 -10.84 -6.97 -11.57
C VAL A 65 -9.56 -6.23 -11.25
N VAL A 66 -9.06 -6.39 -10.05
CA VAL A 66 -7.79 -5.82 -9.60
C VAL A 66 -6.65 -6.77 -9.91
N ARG A 67 -5.77 -6.38 -10.83
CA ARG A 67 -4.57 -7.14 -11.22
C ARG A 67 -3.29 -6.43 -10.82
N ARG A 68 -3.32 -5.12 -10.83
CA ARG A 68 -2.20 -4.24 -10.52
C ARG A 68 -2.55 -3.29 -9.39
N ILE A 69 -1.59 -3.04 -8.53
CA ILE A 69 -1.77 -2.16 -7.37
C ILE A 69 -0.86 -0.94 -7.53
N PRO A 70 -1.38 0.29 -7.38
CA PRO A 70 -0.55 1.48 -7.36
C PRO A 70 0.35 1.47 -6.11
N LEU A 71 1.65 1.61 -6.31
CA LEU A 71 2.62 1.75 -5.21
C LEU A 71 2.61 3.15 -4.63
N VAL A 72 2.30 4.14 -5.46
CA VAL A 72 2.22 5.55 -5.08
C VAL A 72 0.97 6.16 -5.73
N VAL A 73 0.27 6.99 -4.98
CA VAL A 73 -0.84 7.80 -5.50
C VAL A 73 -0.67 9.26 -5.10
N ASN A 74 -1.35 10.15 -5.81
CA ASN A 74 -1.39 11.57 -5.49
C ASN A 74 -2.69 11.92 -4.77
N VAL A 75 -2.58 12.57 -3.62
CA VAL A 75 -3.71 13.11 -2.86
C VAL A 75 -3.39 14.56 -2.51
N GLU A 76 -4.18 15.51 -2.99
CA GLU A 76 -3.98 16.95 -2.73
C GLU A 76 -2.52 17.40 -2.98
N ASP A 77 -1.97 17.03 -4.14
CA ASP A 77 -0.59 17.32 -4.55
C ASP A 77 0.51 16.69 -3.69
N LYS A 78 0.16 15.77 -2.80
CA LYS A 78 1.11 15.00 -1.97
C LYS A 78 1.15 13.54 -2.41
N LEU A 79 2.34 12.97 -2.39
CA LEU A 79 2.56 11.57 -2.75
C LEU A 79 2.42 10.67 -1.52
N TYR A 80 1.56 9.67 -1.63
CA TYR A 80 1.34 8.69 -0.57
C TYR A 80 1.71 7.29 -1.06
N PRO A 81 2.49 6.53 -0.27
CA PRO A 81 2.84 5.15 -0.59
C PRO A 81 1.66 4.21 -0.36
N SER A 82 1.64 3.09 -1.08
CA SER A 82 0.79 1.96 -0.73
C SER A 82 1.19 1.38 0.63
N PHE A 83 0.25 0.71 1.27
CA PHE A 83 0.50 0.07 2.57
C PHE A 83 1.66 -0.93 2.50
N ALA A 84 1.75 -1.72 1.43
CA ALA A 84 2.84 -2.67 1.23
C ALA A 84 4.21 -1.99 1.06
N LEU A 85 4.27 -0.89 0.29
CA LEU A 85 5.52 -0.12 0.13
C LEU A 85 5.95 0.52 1.46
N GLU A 86 5.00 1.03 2.23
CA GLU A 86 5.28 1.62 3.54
C GLU A 86 5.74 0.58 4.56
N MET A 87 5.15 -0.62 4.55
CA MET A 87 5.62 -1.74 5.37
C MET A 87 7.08 -2.08 5.06
N LEU A 88 7.43 -2.15 3.79
CA LEU A 88 8.80 -2.40 3.35
C LEU A 88 9.74 -1.27 3.77
N ARG A 89 9.33 -0.01 3.59
CA ARG A 89 10.11 1.17 3.98
C ARG A 89 10.44 1.17 5.47
N VAL A 90 9.44 0.94 6.31
CA VAL A 90 9.63 0.92 7.78
C VAL A 90 10.49 -0.28 8.20
N ALA A 91 10.29 -1.44 7.59
CA ALA A 91 11.07 -2.64 7.90
C ALA A 91 12.55 -2.51 7.52
N THR A 92 12.86 -1.76 6.46
CA THR A 92 14.24 -1.48 6.03
C THR A 92 14.85 -0.24 6.69
N GLY A 93 14.11 0.45 7.56
CA GLY A 93 14.57 1.66 8.25
C GLY A 93 14.79 2.87 7.34
N ASN A 94 14.22 2.87 6.13
CA ASN A 94 14.39 3.96 5.18
C ASN A 94 13.55 5.18 5.57
N PRO A 95 14.11 6.42 5.53
CA PRO A 95 13.37 7.64 5.84
C PRO A 95 12.40 8.06 4.74
N SER A 96 12.64 7.64 3.50
CA SER A 96 11.89 8.07 2.31
C SER A 96 11.91 6.98 1.24
N TYR A 97 11.16 7.19 0.15
CA TYR A 97 11.27 6.41 -1.07
C TYR A 97 11.55 7.32 -2.27
N GLN A 98 12.02 6.73 -3.35
CA GLN A 98 12.35 7.40 -4.60
C GLN A 98 11.35 6.97 -5.68
N ILE A 99 10.99 7.91 -6.56
CA ILE A 99 10.16 7.65 -7.74
C ILE A 99 10.82 8.28 -8.96
N SER A 100 10.98 7.54 -10.04
CA SER A 100 11.53 8.03 -11.30
C SER A 100 10.46 8.12 -12.36
N THR A 101 10.43 9.26 -13.03
CA THR A 101 9.44 9.57 -14.07
C THR A 101 10.12 10.13 -15.30
N LYS A 102 9.70 9.64 -16.46
CA LYS A 102 10.05 10.16 -17.79
C LYS A 102 8.82 10.73 -18.49
N GLU A 103 9.02 11.25 -19.71
CA GLU A 103 7.94 11.73 -20.59
C GLU A 103 6.84 10.71 -20.86
N THR A 104 7.10 9.42 -20.66
CA THR A 104 6.15 8.31 -20.87
C THR A 104 5.48 7.81 -19.59
N GLY A 105 5.80 8.41 -18.44
CA GLY A 105 5.23 8.05 -17.14
C GLY A 105 6.26 7.58 -16.11
N VAL A 106 5.78 7.03 -15.03
CA VAL A 106 6.63 6.45 -13.99
C VAL A 106 7.32 5.20 -14.51
N GLU A 107 8.61 5.07 -14.24
CA GLU A 107 9.41 3.91 -14.64
C GLU A 107 9.62 2.94 -13.48
N TRP A 108 9.96 3.49 -12.32
CA TRP A 108 10.24 2.68 -11.13
C TRP A 108 10.01 3.44 -9.83
N VAL A 109 9.83 2.67 -8.78
CA VAL A 109 9.86 3.12 -7.39
C VAL A 109 10.97 2.34 -6.67
N ARG A 110 11.68 2.98 -5.74
CA ARG A 110 12.78 2.36 -5.02
C ARG A 110 12.86 2.87 -3.58
N LEU A 111 13.20 1.99 -2.68
CA LEU A 111 13.75 2.34 -1.37
C LEU A 111 15.28 2.39 -1.48
N PRO A 112 15.96 3.34 -0.80
CA PRO A 112 17.42 3.32 -0.74
C PRO A 112 17.95 1.94 -0.34
N GLU A 113 19.01 1.49 -1.00
CA GLU A 113 19.64 0.16 -0.78
C GLU A 113 18.75 -1.07 -1.06
N TYR A 114 17.56 -0.86 -1.61
CA TYR A 114 16.66 -1.94 -2.02
C TYR A 114 16.63 -2.08 -3.55
N PRO A 115 16.36 -3.28 -4.09
CA PRO A 115 16.21 -3.48 -5.52
C PRO A 115 15.17 -2.52 -6.13
N LEU A 116 15.40 -2.15 -7.37
CA LEU A 116 14.52 -1.30 -8.13
C LEU A 116 13.21 -2.03 -8.42
N ILE A 117 12.08 -1.40 -8.14
CA ILE A 117 10.75 -1.93 -8.41
C ILE A 117 10.25 -1.30 -9.71
N THR A 118 10.31 -2.04 -10.82
CA THR A 118 9.78 -1.58 -12.11
C THR A 118 8.25 -1.50 -12.03
N THR A 119 7.70 -0.39 -12.54
CA THR A 119 6.26 -0.14 -12.52
C THR A 119 5.73 0.11 -13.94
N ASP A 120 4.41 0.12 -14.08
CA ASP A 120 3.79 0.70 -15.26
C ASP A 120 3.78 2.26 -15.14
N PRO A 121 3.40 3.00 -16.23
CA PRO A 121 3.42 4.46 -16.23
C PRO A 121 2.60 5.13 -15.12
N ARG A 122 1.72 4.41 -14.45
CA ARG A 122 0.91 4.90 -13.32
C ARG A 122 1.41 4.42 -11.96
N ALA A 123 2.68 4.05 -11.87
CA ALA A 123 3.32 3.51 -10.67
C ALA A 123 2.64 2.25 -10.11
N ARG A 124 2.05 1.39 -10.98
CA ARG A 124 1.43 0.14 -10.55
C ARG A 124 2.37 -1.05 -10.77
N VAL A 125 2.25 -2.03 -9.90
CA VAL A 125 2.92 -3.33 -10.02
C VAL A 125 1.90 -4.44 -10.23
N TRP A 126 2.29 -5.44 -11.02
CA TRP A 126 1.55 -6.69 -11.10
C TRP A 126 1.64 -7.44 -9.78
N THR A 127 0.55 -8.04 -9.37
CA THR A 127 0.47 -8.76 -8.11
C THR A 127 0.32 -10.25 -8.36
N THR A 128 1.10 -11.06 -7.65
CA THR A 128 0.98 -12.51 -7.65
C THR A 128 -0.14 -12.92 -6.71
N TRP A 129 -1.19 -13.56 -7.25
CA TRP A 129 -2.40 -13.88 -6.49
C TRP A 129 -2.43 -15.30 -5.92
N ASN A 130 -1.39 -16.09 -6.11
CA ASN A 130 -1.36 -17.51 -5.72
C ASN A 130 -0.75 -17.76 -4.34
N THR A 131 -0.31 -16.72 -3.65
CA THR A 131 0.35 -16.88 -2.35
C THR A 131 -0.65 -17.27 -1.27
N LYS A 132 -0.35 -18.33 -0.56
CA LYS A 132 -1.09 -18.73 0.64
C LYS A 132 -0.38 -18.19 1.87
N PHE A 133 -1.09 -17.39 2.64
CA PHE A 133 -0.62 -16.86 3.92
C PHE A 133 -1.22 -17.66 5.07
N TYR A 134 -0.47 -17.79 6.16
CA TYR A 134 -1.03 -18.26 7.41
C TYR A 134 -2.06 -17.25 7.90
N ARG A 135 -3.18 -17.75 8.39
CA ARG A 135 -4.29 -16.93 8.89
C ARG A 135 -4.75 -17.44 10.24
N GLN A 136 -5.07 -16.51 11.10
CA GLN A 136 -5.52 -16.75 12.46
C GLN A 136 -6.51 -15.63 12.82
N SER A 137 -7.53 -15.96 13.60
CA SER A 137 -8.40 -14.90 14.13
C SER A 137 -7.65 -14.04 15.15
N ALA A 138 -8.05 -12.76 15.31
CA ALA A 138 -7.47 -11.90 16.32
C ALA A 138 -7.59 -12.48 17.74
N ALA A 139 -8.70 -13.18 18.01
CA ALA A 139 -8.91 -13.83 19.31
C ALA A 139 -7.95 -15.00 19.56
N GLU A 140 -7.63 -15.78 18.54
CA GLU A 140 -6.60 -16.84 18.60
C GLU A 140 -5.22 -16.23 18.78
N TYR A 141 -4.89 -15.21 18.01
CA TYR A 141 -3.60 -14.51 18.11
C TYR A 141 -3.36 -13.94 19.52
N LEU A 142 -4.38 -13.39 20.16
CA LEU A 142 -4.27 -12.87 21.53
C LEU A 142 -4.03 -13.98 22.57
N ARG A 143 -4.46 -15.21 22.32
CA ARG A 143 -4.20 -16.37 23.20
C ARG A 143 -2.84 -17.00 22.90
N GLU A 144 -2.51 -17.11 21.63
CA GLU A 144 -1.30 -17.77 21.14
C GLU A 144 -0.66 -16.95 20.00
N PRO A 145 0.17 -15.95 20.35
CA PRO A 145 0.81 -15.10 19.36
C PRO A 145 1.74 -15.90 18.45
N LEU A 146 1.69 -15.60 17.15
CA LEU A 146 2.59 -16.20 16.16
C LEU A 146 4.03 -15.82 16.45
N GLN A 147 4.91 -16.81 16.43
CA GLN A 147 6.34 -16.64 16.58
C GLN A 147 7.02 -16.64 15.19
N GLY A 148 8.06 -15.82 15.04
CA GLY A 148 8.90 -15.81 13.84
C GLY A 148 8.29 -15.16 12.60
N ALA A 149 7.11 -14.55 12.68
CA ALA A 149 6.55 -13.79 11.57
C ALA A 149 7.31 -12.48 11.38
N THR A 150 7.81 -12.23 10.17
CA THR A 150 8.48 -10.97 9.82
C THR A 150 7.46 -9.82 9.69
N PHE A 151 6.30 -10.12 9.13
CA PHE A 151 5.20 -9.17 8.98
C PHE A 151 3.89 -9.78 9.49
N LEU A 152 3.10 -8.96 10.17
CA LEU A 152 1.77 -9.33 10.64
C LEU A 152 0.80 -8.26 10.16
N ILE A 153 -0.23 -8.68 9.42
CA ILE A 153 -1.25 -7.77 8.88
C ILE A 153 -2.60 -8.09 9.51
N PHE A 154 -3.15 -7.13 10.22
CA PHE A 154 -4.51 -7.22 10.74
C PHE A 154 -5.49 -6.61 9.73
N GLY A 155 -6.59 -7.30 9.52
CA GLY A 155 -7.66 -6.83 8.64
C GLY A 155 -9.03 -7.28 9.11
N VAL A 156 -10.05 -6.53 8.72
CA VAL A 156 -11.45 -6.84 9.00
C VAL A 156 -11.99 -7.68 7.84
N THR A 157 -12.69 -8.76 8.18
CA THR A 157 -13.39 -9.64 7.23
C THR A 157 -14.88 -9.78 7.53
N ALA A 158 -15.38 -9.01 8.51
CA ALA A 158 -16.78 -9.07 8.93
C ALA A 158 -17.68 -8.63 7.77
N GLU A 159 -18.73 -9.42 7.55
CA GLU A 159 -19.74 -9.14 6.54
C GLU A 159 -20.44 -7.79 6.83
N GLY A 160 -20.67 -7.00 5.79
CA GLY A 160 -21.24 -5.66 5.91
C GLY A 160 -20.25 -4.57 6.36
N VAL A 161 -19.04 -4.93 6.80
CA VAL A 161 -17.98 -3.97 7.18
C VAL A 161 -16.85 -3.93 6.15
N ALA A 162 -16.43 -5.09 5.66
CA ALA A 162 -15.39 -5.20 4.67
C ALA A 162 -15.95 -5.70 3.33
N ASN A 163 -15.68 -4.97 2.26
CA ASN A 163 -16.06 -5.37 0.90
C ASN A 163 -14.93 -6.18 0.24
N PRO A 164 -15.22 -7.39 -0.24
CA PRO A 164 -14.25 -8.15 -1.00
C PRO A 164 -13.92 -7.48 -2.33
N ILE A 165 -12.66 -7.54 -2.72
CA ILE A 165 -12.10 -6.97 -3.94
C ILE A 165 -11.98 -8.10 -4.97
N PRO A 166 -12.57 -7.99 -6.17
CA PRO A 166 -12.40 -8.97 -7.23
C PRO A 166 -10.94 -9.02 -7.70
N THR A 167 -10.36 -10.22 -7.71
CA THR A 167 -9.00 -10.48 -8.20
C THR A 167 -9.00 -11.67 -9.16
N PRO A 168 -7.94 -11.91 -9.94
CA PRO A 168 -7.88 -13.07 -10.86
C PRO A 168 -8.11 -14.43 -10.19
N ASN A 169 -7.83 -14.55 -8.90
CA ASN A 169 -8.00 -15.79 -8.12
C ASN A 169 -9.15 -15.70 -7.12
N GLY A 170 -10.25 -15.06 -7.52
CA GLY A 170 -11.43 -14.85 -6.67
C GLY A 170 -11.33 -13.59 -5.81
N SER A 171 -12.33 -13.37 -4.99
CA SER A 171 -12.40 -12.18 -4.14
C SER A 171 -11.42 -12.24 -2.97
N ARG A 172 -10.81 -11.10 -2.64
CA ARG A 172 -9.86 -10.93 -1.54
C ARG A 172 -10.21 -9.68 -0.74
N TYR A 173 -9.91 -9.69 0.55
CA TYR A 173 -10.01 -8.49 1.37
C TYR A 173 -8.78 -7.59 1.21
N ALA A 174 -8.90 -6.31 1.52
CA ALA A 174 -7.85 -5.30 1.29
C ALA A 174 -6.50 -5.69 1.93
N HIS A 175 -6.51 -6.24 3.16
CA HIS A 175 -5.28 -6.69 3.82
C HIS A 175 -4.62 -7.88 3.10
N GLU A 176 -5.41 -8.79 2.50
CA GLU A 176 -4.88 -9.90 1.69
C GLU A 176 -4.28 -9.40 0.38
N VAL A 177 -4.89 -8.38 -0.24
CA VAL A 177 -4.33 -7.72 -1.42
C VAL A 177 -2.96 -7.13 -1.08
N GLN A 178 -2.86 -6.38 0.02
CA GLN A 178 -1.59 -5.77 0.44
C GLN A 178 -0.55 -6.82 0.85
N ALA A 179 -0.95 -7.93 1.44
CA ALA A 179 -0.05 -9.05 1.73
C ALA A 179 0.54 -9.66 0.45
N ASN A 180 -0.26 -9.82 -0.62
CA ASN A 180 0.22 -10.30 -1.91
C ASN A 180 1.18 -9.30 -2.57
N VAL A 181 0.90 -8.00 -2.50
CA VAL A 181 1.82 -6.96 -2.99
C VAL A 181 3.14 -7.02 -2.24
N LEU A 182 3.11 -7.01 -0.90
CA LEU A 182 4.30 -7.09 -0.07
C LEU A 182 5.13 -8.34 -0.40
N HIS A 183 4.48 -9.49 -0.54
CA HIS A 183 5.16 -10.72 -0.94
C HIS A 183 5.87 -10.56 -2.30
N GLY A 184 5.19 -9.97 -3.29
CA GLY A 184 5.80 -9.67 -4.60
C GLY A 184 7.02 -8.75 -4.47
N LEU A 185 6.92 -7.69 -3.68
CA LEU A 185 8.04 -6.78 -3.44
C LEU A 185 9.24 -7.44 -2.76
N LEU A 186 9.01 -8.42 -1.88
CA LEU A 186 10.05 -9.17 -1.17
C LEU A 186 10.70 -10.27 -2.03
N SER A 187 10.00 -10.74 -3.06
CA SER A 187 10.46 -11.86 -3.90
C SER A 187 11.25 -11.41 -5.13
N GLY A 188 11.17 -10.13 -5.52
CA GLY A 188 11.86 -9.53 -6.66
C GLY A 188 11.07 -9.69 -7.95
#